data_8cc7b569a989d49c178228f7a7756c58
#
_entry.id   8cc7b569a989d49c178228f7a7756c58
#
_cell.length_a   1.000
_cell.length_b   1.000
_cell.length_c   1.000
_cell.angle_alpha   90.00
_cell.angle_beta   90.00
_cell.angle_gamma   90.00
#
_symmetry.space_group_name_H-M   'P 1'
#
loop_
_entity.id
_entity.type
_entity.pdbx_description
1 polymer ?
#
loop_
_entity_poly.entity_id
_entity_poly.type
_entity_poly.pdbx_seq_one_letter_code
_entity_poly.pdbx_strand_id
1 'polypeptide(L)' 'MEARYGRMFRTVRICSSVPDAWLPAVRDMLSDAYRVTAPAARRTIELSDVKEKHGRLSVSQHGGDRGTEAVVEEYEDAI' A
#
# COMPACT_ATOMS: atom_id res chain seq x y z
N MET A 1 -1.94 -7.66 -10.21
CA MET A 1 -1.18 -6.74 -9.35
C MET A 1 -0.62 -7.42 -8.11
N GLU A 2 -1.42 -8.17 -7.40
CA GLU A 2 -0.97 -8.86 -6.19
C GLU A 2 0.21 -9.81 -6.43
N ALA A 3 0.17 -10.57 -7.52
CA ALA A 3 1.24 -11.52 -7.85
C ALA A 3 2.60 -10.83 -8.03
N ARG A 4 2.58 -9.58 -8.51
CA ARG A 4 3.80 -8.81 -8.74
C ARG A 4 4.37 -8.29 -7.43
N TYR A 5 3.52 -7.74 -6.55
CA TYR A 5 3.96 -7.13 -5.30
C TYR A 5 4.01 -8.11 -4.13
N GLY A 6 3.39 -9.27 -4.25
CA GLY A 6 3.45 -10.32 -3.25
C GLY A 6 4.85 -10.83 -2.96
N ARG A 7 5.80 -10.59 -3.88
CA ARG A 7 7.21 -10.92 -3.67
C ARG A 7 7.93 -9.90 -2.82
N MET A 8 7.44 -8.65 -2.83
CA MET A 8 8.04 -7.52 -2.12
C MET A 8 7.51 -7.39 -0.71
N PHE A 9 6.21 -7.65 -0.57
CA PHE A 9 5.50 -7.49 0.69
C PHE A 9 5.02 -8.85 1.17
N ARG A 10 4.82 -8.96 2.47
CA ARG A 10 4.25 -10.17 3.06
C ARG A 10 2.83 -10.39 2.54
N THR A 11 2.02 -9.34 2.53
CA THR A 11 0.65 -9.42 2.05
C THR A 11 0.25 -8.10 1.42
N VAL A 12 -0.34 -8.16 0.23
CA VAL A 12 -0.98 -7.00 -0.40
C VAL A 12 -2.35 -7.47 -0.90
N ARG A 13 -3.41 -6.84 -0.42
CA ARG A 13 -4.77 -7.14 -0.83
C ARG A 13 -5.50 -5.86 -1.19
N ILE A 14 -5.90 -5.76 -2.45
CA ILE A 14 -6.62 -4.61 -2.97
C ILE A 14 -8.07 -5.01 -3.19
N CYS A 15 -8.99 -4.33 -2.51
CA CYS A 15 -10.42 -4.62 -2.62
C CYS A 15 -10.98 -4.16 -3.96
N SER A 16 -12.03 -4.83 -4.43
CA SER A 16 -12.71 -4.50 -5.69
C SER A 16 -13.41 -3.13 -5.64
N SER A 17 -13.61 -2.58 -4.43
CA SER A 17 -14.20 -1.24 -4.27
C SER A 17 -13.26 -0.11 -4.71
N VAL A 18 -11.97 -0.39 -4.88
CA VAL A 18 -11.02 0.62 -5.36
C VAL A 18 -11.30 0.92 -6.82
N PRO A 19 -11.60 2.19 -7.17
CA PRO A 19 -11.84 2.55 -8.57
C PRO A 19 -10.61 2.26 -9.45
N ASP A 20 -10.84 1.80 -10.66
CA ASP A 20 -9.75 1.52 -11.59
C ASP A 20 -8.86 2.74 -11.83
N ALA A 21 -9.45 3.94 -11.82
CA ALA A 21 -8.70 5.19 -11.99
C ALA A 21 -7.66 5.41 -10.89
N TRP A 22 -7.83 4.78 -9.74
CA TRP A 22 -6.90 4.93 -8.61
C TRP A 22 -5.75 3.92 -8.65
N LEU A 23 -5.85 2.87 -9.48
CA LEU A 23 -4.85 1.81 -9.51
C LEU A 23 -3.43 2.30 -9.82
N PRO A 24 -3.21 3.25 -10.75
CA PRO A 24 -1.86 3.79 -10.95
C PRO A 24 -1.28 4.42 -9.69
N ALA A 25 -2.08 5.18 -8.95
CA ALA A 25 -1.65 5.80 -7.70
C ALA A 25 -1.37 4.75 -6.63
N VAL A 26 -2.19 3.70 -6.54
CA VAL A 26 -1.96 2.59 -5.61
C VAL A 26 -0.65 1.87 -5.94
N ARG A 27 -0.36 1.67 -7.21
CA ARG A 27 0.93 1.10 -7.64
C ARG A 27 2.10 1.95 -7.20
N ASP A 28 1.98 3.27 -7.40
CA ASP A 28 3.03 4.21 -6.99
C ASP A 28 3.23 4.16 -5.48
N MET A 29 2.14 4.07 -4.73
CA MET A 29 2.20 3.92 -3.27
C MET A 29 2.97 2.67 -2.87
N LEU A 30 2.67 1.53 -3.50
CA LEU A 30 3.36 0.27 -3.21
C LEU A 30 4.86 0.37 -3.52
N SER A 31 5.21 0.97 -4.66
CA SER A 31 6.60 1.14 -5.06
C SER A 31 7.34 2.08 -4.11
N ASP A 32 6.72 3.19 -3.74
CA ASP A 32 7.33 4.15 -2.83
C ASP A 32 7.47 3.58 -1.42
N ALA A 33 6.46 2.87 -0.94
CA ALA A 33 6.52 2.22 0.37
C ALA A 33 7.67 1.20 0.42
N TYR A 34 7.82 0.40 -0.63
CA TYR A 34 8.90 -0.56 -0.71
C TYR A 34 10.26 0.12 -0.68
N ARG A 35 10.41 1.20 -1.47
CA ARG A 35 11.68 1.91 -1.61
C ARG A 35 12.12 2.58 -0.32
N VAL A 36 11.19 3.19 0.42
CA VAL A 36 11.54 3.94 1.65
C VAL A 36 11.63 3.06 2.88
N THR A 37 11.11 1.83 2.82
CA THR A 37 11.20 0.89 3.94
C THR A 37 12.58 0.26 3.98
N ALA A 38 13.16 0.15 5.18
CA ALA A 38 14.45 -0.52 5.35
C ALA A 38 14.38 -1.96 4.81
N PRO A 39 15.41 -2.44 4.09
CA PRO A 39 15.37 -3.77 3.48
C PRO A 39 14.95 -4.90 4.43
N ALA A 40 15.38 -4.85 5.67
CA ALA A 40 15.05 -5.88 6.66
C ALA A 40 13.57 -5.89 7.02
N ALA A 41 12.89 -4.76 6.88
CA ALA A 41 11.46 -4.63 7.22
C ALA A 41 10.52 -4.84 6.04
N ARG A 42 11.04 -4.89 4.82
CA ARG A 42 10.19 -4.97 3.62
C ARG A 42 9.29 -6.18 3.60
N ARG A 43 9.76 -7.32 4.04
CA ARG A 43 9.00 -8.58 4.05
C ARG A 43 7.96 -8.65 5.16
N THR A 44 7.96 -7.69 6.07
CA THR A 44 6.97 -7.62 7.14
C THR A 44 5.77 -6.75 6.79
N ILE A 45 5.82 -6.04 5.65
CA ILE A 45 4.76 -5.13 5.25
C ILE A 45 3.50 -5.92 4.87
N GLU A 46 2.39 -5.59 5.52
CA GLU A 46 1.08 -6.12 5.18
C GLU A 46 0.14 -4.96 4.89
N LEU A 47 -0.42 -4.94 3.69
CA LEU A 47 -1.46 -4.00 3.28
C LEU A 47 -2.73 -4.81 3.05
N SER A 48 -3.43 -5.13 4.13
CA SER A 48 -4.49 -6.12 4.12
C SER A 48 -5.80 -5.65 3.52
N ASP A 49 -6.10 -4.36 3.61
CA ASP A 49 -7.36 -3.81 3.13
C ASP A 49 -7.12 -2.49 2.43
N VAL A 50 -6.69 -2.54 1.17
CA VAL A 50 -6.60 -1.34 0.33
C VAL A 50 -7.96 -1.17 -0.32
N LYS A 51 -8.73 -0.17 0.13
CA LYS A 51 -10.12 0.01 -0.30
C LYS A 51 -10.52 1.47 -0.40
N GLU A 52 -11.64 1.70 -1.08
CA GLU A 52 -12.30 3.00 -1.08
C GLU A 52 -13.24 3.07 0.11
N LYS A 53 -13.22 4.18 0.84
CA LYS A 53 -14.11 4.42 1.97
C LYS A 53 -14.50 5.89 1.99
N HIS A 54 -15.77 6.16 1.76
CA HIS A 54 -16.32 7.52 1.75
C HIS A 54 -15.61 8.45 0.76
N GLY A 55 -15.25 7.92 -0.41
CA GLY A 55 -14.56 8.68 -1.45
C GLY A 55 -13.07 8.84 -1.23
N ARG A 56 -12.50 8.15 -0.25
CA ARG A 56 -11.08 8.25 0.09
C ARG A 56 -10.42 6.87 0.08
N LEU A 57 -9.13 6.86 -0.18
CA LEU A 57 -8.34 5.63 -0.06
C LEU A 57 -8.15 5.31 1.42
N SER A 58 -8.43 4.07 1.79
CA SER A 58 -8.22 3.55 3.13
C SER A 58 -7.32 2.33 3.05
N VAL A 59 -6.25 2.32 3.83
CA VAL A 59 -5.27 1.24 3.84
C VAL A 59 -5.05 0.74 5.26
N SER A 60 -5.23 -0.57 5.46
CA SER A 60 -4.86 -1.21 6.72
C SER A 60 -3.43 -1.72 6.59
N GLN A 61 -2.50 -1.05 7.24
CA GLN A 61 -1.09 -1.36 7.15
C GLN A 61 -0.57 -1.95 8.46
N HIS A 62 0.18 -3.04 8.33
CA HIS A 62 0.89 -3.69 9.44
C HIS A 62 2.33 -3.97 9.00
N GLY A 63 3.23 -4.00 9.95
CA GLY A 63 4.65 -4.22 9.65
C GLY A 63 5.29 -3.01 8.97
N GLY A 64 6.43 -3.23 8.33
CA GLY A 64 7.20 -2.15 7.77
C GLY A 64 7.86 -1.30 8.84
N ASP A 65 8.07 -0.02 8.54
CA ASP A 65 8.64 0.94 9.46
C ASP A 65 7.97 2.31 9.30
N ARG A 66 8.54 3.35 9.92
CA ARG A 66 7.98 4.69 9.85
C ARG A 66 7.92 5.25 8.43
N GLY A 67 8.88 4.88 7.59
CA GLY A 67 8.88 5.29 6.19
C GLY A 67 7.68 4.72 5.45
N THR A 68 7.37 3.44 5.68
CA THR A 68 6.20 2.78 5.10
C THR A 68 4.93 3.52 5.51
N GLU A 69 4.79 3.79 6.79
CA GLU A 69 3.62 4.44 7.37
C GLU A 69 3.43 5.85 6.80
N ALA A 70 4.51 6.61 6.69
CA ALA A 70 4.47 7.96 6.14
C ALA A 70 4.01 7.97 4.69
N VAL A 71 4.49 7.03 3.87
CA VAL A 71 4.09 6.93 2.47
C VAL A 71 2.60 6.57 2.35
N VAL A 72 2.15 5.60 3.13
CA VAL A 72 0.74 5.18 3.11
C VAL A 72 -0.16 6.35 3.47
N GLU A 73 0.15 7.08 4.55
CA GLU A 73 -0.63 8.23 4.95
C GLU A 73 -0.67 9.32 3.89
N GLU A 74 0.47 9.59 3.25
CA GLU A 74 0.56 10.58 2.19
C GLU A 74 -0.38 10.24 1.03
N TYR A 75 -0.40 9.00 0.59
CA TYR A 75 -1.30 8.58 -0.49
C TYR A 75 -2.75 8.55 -0.07
N GLU A 76 -3.06 8.17 1.16
CA GLU A 76 -4.43 8.24 1.68
C GLU A 76 -4.96 9.67 1.65
N ASP A 77 -4.13 10.65 1.99
CA ASP A 77 -4.52 12.05 1.98
C ASP A 77 -4.61 12.62 0.57
N ALA A 78 -3.78 12.14 -0.36
CA ALA A 78 -3.72 12.64 -1.73
C ALA A 78 -4.86 12.12 -2.61
N ILE A 79 -5.38 10.96 -2.29
CA ILE A 79 -6.46 10.31 -3.03
C ILE A 79 -7.76 10.45 -2.25
#